data_5aaa77af0be4b6867c41b883cb73cf43
#
_entry.id   5aaa77af0be4b6867c41b883cb73cf43
#
_cell.length_a   1.000
_cell.length_b   1.000
_cell.length_c   1.000
_cell.angle_alpha   90.00
_cell.angle_beta   90.00
_cell.angle_gamma   90.00
#
_symmetry.space_group_name_H-M   'P 1'
#
loop_
_entity.id
_entity.type
_entity.pdbx_description
1 polymer ?
#
loop_
_entity_poly.entity_id
_entity_poly.type
_entity_poly.pdbx_seq_one_letter_code
_entity_poly.pdbx_strand_id
1 'polypeptide(L)'
;MPNVYYKVYAGGRWYSEVKNLDDYAGDAIHAIKGIAVKTDIGSVKYRVHTRNGHWYPYVTGYHVQDSRNGFAGDLVNDIDMVEIYYTTP
;
A
#
# COMPACT_ATOMS: atom_id res chain seq x y z
N MET A 1 17.00 -13.08 3.59
CA MET A 1 15.55 -12.83 3.36
C MET A 1 15.30 -11.35 3.17
N PRO A 2 14.53 -10.95 2.16
CA PRO A 2 14.14 -9.55 2.06
C PRO A 2 13.21 -9.17 3.19
N ASN A 3 13.32 -7.91 3.62
CA ASN A 3 12.37 -7.32 4.53
C ASN A 3 11.31 -6.57 3.74
N VAL A 4 10.06 -6.66 4.18
CA VAL A 4 8.93 -5.96 3.58
C VAL A 4 8.48 -4.89 4.56
N TYR A 5 8.29 -3.68 4.03
CA TYR A 5 7.81 -2.53 4.80
C TYR A 5 6.50 -2.06 4.18
N TYR A 6 5.54 -1.74 4.99
CA TYR A 6 4.25 -1.29 4.47
C TYR A 6 3.57 -0.34 5.44
N LYS A 7 2.71 0.50 4.89
CA LYS A 7 1.85 1.39 5.67
C LYS A 7 0.57 1.64 4.92
N VAL A 8 -0.44 2.06 5.64
CA VAL A 8 -1.77 2.29 5.07
C VAL A 8 -2.29 3.68 5.45
N TYR A 9 -3.16 4.20 4.59
CA TYR A 9 -3.92 5.41 4.84
C TYR A 9 -5.34 5.01 5.22
N ALA A 10 -5.77 5.44 6.40
CA ALA A 10 -7.11 5.18 6.93
C ALA A 10 -7.44 6.23 7.98
N GLY A 11 -8.71 6.56 8.14
CA GLY A 11 -9.13 7.52 9.14
C GLY A 11 -8.51 8.92 8.94
N GLY A 12 -8.24 9.30 7.70
CA GLY A 12 -7.72 10.62 7.37
C GLY A 12 -6.22 10.80 7.52
N ARG A 13 -5.45 9.71 7.72
CA ARG A 13 -4.00 9.83 7.90
C ARG A 13 -3.25 8.57 7.48
N TRP A 14 -1.95 8.74 7.20
CA TRP A 14 -1.04 7.61 7.07
C TRP A 14 -0.63 7.11 8.45
N TYR A 15 -0.72 5.80 8.63
CA TYR A 15 -0.27 5.14 9.85
C TYR A 15 1.23 4.85 9.77
N SER A 16 1.83 4.55 10.93
CA SER A 16 3.25 4.24 11.00
C SER A 16 3.61 3.01 10.19
N GLU A 17 4.83 2.98 9.67
CA GLU A 17 5.37 1.86 8.92
C GLU A 17 5.41 0.59 9.77
N VAL A 18 5.06 -0.52 9.16
CA VAL A 18 5.14 -1.86 9.73
C VAL A 18 6.17 -2.66 8.96
N LYS A 19 6.89 -3.55 9.63
CA LYS A 19 7.92 -4.39 9.03
C LYS A 19 7.56 -5.85 9.18
N ASN A 20 7.51 -6.57 8.07
CA ASN A 20 7.29 -8.01 8.01
C ASN A 20 6.02 -8.42 8.77
N LEU A 21 6.14 -9.31 9.74
CA LEU A 21 5.04 -9.78 10.56
C LEU A 21 5.08 -9.22 12.00
N ASP A 22 5.79 -8.11 12.19
CA ASP A 22 5.91 -7.50 13.52
C ASP A 22 4.57 -6.96 14.01
N ASP A 23 3.72 -6.52 13.09
CA ASP A 23 2.40 -5.97 13.42
C ASP A 23 1.52 -5.97 12.16
N TYR A 24 0.29 -5.52 12.31
CA TYR A 24 -0.62 -5.25 11.19
C TYR A 24 -0.66 -3.74 10.94
N ALA A 25 -1.14 -3.35 9.76
CA ALA A 25 -1.35 -1.95 9.41
C ALA A 25 -2.85 -1.64 9.38
N GLY A 26 -3.23 -0.51 9.97
CA GLY A 26 -4.63 -0.11 10.08
C GLY A 26 -5.13 -0.17 11.51
N ASP A 27 -6.41 0.13 11.74
CA ASP A 27 -6.98 0.22 13.08
C ASP A 27 -8.25 -0.62 13.30
N ALA A 28 -8.66 -1.38 12.29
CA ALA A 28 -9.85 -2.24 12.32
C ALA A 28 -11.18 -1.47 12.44
N ILE A 29 -11.14 -0.15 12.41
CA ILE A 29 -12.33 0.71 12.52
C ILE A 29 -12.56 1.44 11.21
N HIS A 30 -11.51 2.02 10.62
CA HIS A 30 -11.58 2.79 9.39
C HIS A 30 -11.15 1.93 8.21
N ALA A 31 -11.87 2.04 7.10
CA ALA A 31 -11.49 1.38 5.86
C ALA A 31 -10.16 1.93 5.34
N ILE A 32 -9.35 1.06 4.76
CA ILE A 32 -8.09 1.45 4.15
C ILE A 32 -8.38 2.11 2.80
N LYS A 33 -7.77 3.26 2.56
CA LYS A 33 -7.96 4.06 1.35
C LYS A 33 -6.67 4.30 0.58
N GLY A 34 -5.56 3.81 1.09
CA GLY A 34 -4.26 3.86 0.42
C GLY A 34 -3.29 2.89 1.05
N ILE A 35 -2.36 2.36 0.26
CA ILE A 35 -1.29 1.50 0.76
C ILE A 35 0.02 1.89 0.10
N ALA A 36 1.11 1.72 0.85
CA ALA A 36 2.46 1.85 0.34
C ALA A 36 3.27 0.64 0.79
N VAL A 37 4.03 0.06 -0.13
CA VAL A 37 4.80 -1.17 0.12
C VAL A 37 6.18 -1.01 -0.48
N LYS A 38 7.21 -1.48 0.23
CA LYS A 38 8.57 -1.58 -0.32
C LYS A 38 9.29 -2.79 0.24
N THR A 39 10.38 -3.16 -0.42
CA THR A 39 11.31 -4.19 0.03
C THR A 39 12.72 -3.61 0.05
N ASP A 40 13.59 -4.15 0.89
CA ASP A 40 15.00 -3.75 0.94
C ASP A 40 15.85 -4.51 -0.09
N ILE A 41 15.40 -5.68 -0.53
CA ILE A 41 16.08 -6.54 -1.51
C ILE A 41 15.06 -6.93 -2.57
N GLY A 42 15.44 -6.80 -3.85
CA GLY A 42 14.50 -7.02 -4.94
C GLY A 42 13.62 -5.80 -5.16
N SER A 43 12.47 -6.00 -5.79
CA SER A 43 11.52 -4.94 -6.07
C SER A 43 10.09 -5.42 -5.92
N VAL A 44 9.18 -4.48 -5.73
CA VAL A 44 7.76 -4.78 -5.61
C VAL A 44 6.96 -3.79 -6.46
N LYS A 45 5.93 -4.30 -7.12
CA LYS A 45 4.90 -3.44 -7.73
C LYS A 45 3.55 -3.88 -7.20
N TYR A 46 2.65 -2.95 -7.06
CA TYR A 46 1.36 -3.23 -6.44
C TYR A 46 0.30 -2.28 -6.95
N ARG A 47 -0.93 -2.74 -6.93
CA ARG A 47 -2.09 -1.93 -7.28
C ARG A 47 -3.27 -2.33 -6.42
N VAL A 48 -4.30 -1.48 -6.42
CA VAL A 48 -5.52 -1.71 -5.66
C VAL A 48 -6.74 -1.49 -6.54
N HIS A 49 -7.82 -2.15 -6.14
CA HIS A 49 -9.16 -1.92 -6.64
C HIS A 49 -9.97 -1.29 -5.52
N THR A 50 -10.83 -0.34 -5.88
CA THR A 50 -11.69 0.33 -4.90
C THR A 50 -13.14 -0.09 -5.08
N ARG A 51 -13.94 0.10 -4.02
CA ARG A 51 -15.33 -0.35 -3.98
C ARG A 51 -16.22 0.33 -4.99
N ASN A 52 -15.80 1.46 -5.55
CA ASN A 52 -16.50 2.12 -6.65
C ASN A 52 -16.23 1.47 -8.02
N GLY A 53 -15.52 0.32 -8.06
CA GLY A 53 -15.30 -0.44 -9.29
C GLY A 53 -14.10 -0.02 -10.11
N HIS A 54 -13.11 0.61 -9.49
CA HIS A 54 -11.97 1.17 -10.21
C HIS A 54 -10.66 0.45 -9.86
N TRP A 55 -9.94 -0.06 -10.89
CA TRP A 55 -8.56 -0.52 -10.74
C TRP A 55 -7.60 0.63 -11.02
N TYR A 56 -6.66 0.85 -10.12
CA TYR A 56 -5.61 1.84 -10.31
C TYR A 56 -4.37 1.19 -10.96
N PRO A 57 -3.56 1.99 -11.68
CA PRO A 57 -2.32 1.46 -12.27
C PRO A 57 -1.37 0.95 -11.19
N TYR A 58 -0.47 0.02 -11.57
CA TYR A 58 0.59 -0.41 -10.67
C TYR A 58 1.50 0.74 -10.29
N VAL A 59 1.93 0.73 -9.03
CA VAL A 59 2.95 1.65 -8.51
C VAL A 59 4.14 0.85 -7.99
N THR A 60 5.30 1.46 -7.96
CA THR A 60 6.55 0.82 -7.54
C THR A 60 7.23 1.57 -6.41
N GLY A 61 6.77 2.75 -6.05
CA GLY A 61 7.39 3.61 -5.06
C GLY A 61 6.84 3.44 -3.66
N TYR A 62 7.40 4.24 -2.76
CA TYR A 62 7.03 4.22 -1.34
C TYR A 62 6.99 5.63 -0.74
N HIS A 63 6.85 6.65 -1.57
CA HIS A 63 6.89 8.04 -1.13
C HIS A 63 5.46 8.59 -1.10
N VAL A 64 4.87 8.69 0.08
CA VAL A 64 3.44 9.00 0.23
C VAL A 64 3.05 10.41 -0.23
N GLN A 65 4.01 11.30 -0.50
CA GLN A 65 3.74 12.59 -1.12
C GLN A 65 3.66 12.50 -2.65
N ASP A 66 4.06 11.38 -3.25
CA ASP A 66 4.01 11.18 -4.69
C ASP A 66 2.73 10.42 -5.05
N SER A 67 1.69 11.15 -5.46
CA SER A 67 0.41 10.55 -5.81
C SER A 67 0.43 9.75 -7.12
N ARG A 68 1.51 9.84 -7.90
CA ARG A 68 1.61 9.12 -9.18
C ARG A 68 2.19 7.72 -9.01
N ASN A 69 3.18 7.56 -8.14
CA ASN A 69 3.90 6.29 -8.01
C ASN A 69 4.33 5.96 -6.59
N GLY A 70 3.94 6.74 -5.60
CA GLY A 70 4.41 6.57 -4.23
C GLY A 70 3.50 5.72 -3.35
N PHE A 71 2.27 5.51 -3.77
CA PHE A 71 1.30 4.68 -3.05
C PHE A 71 0.18 4.28 -4.00
N ALA A 72 -0.56 3.24 -3.64
CA ALA A 72 -1.72 2.79 -4.39
C ALA A 72 -3.01 3.21 -3.67
N GLY A 73 -4.01 3.64 -4.45
CA GLY A 73 -5.29 4.12 -3.95
C GLY A 73 -5.46 5.61 -4.21
N ASP A 74 -6.65 6.12 -3.90
CA ASP A 74 -6.97 7.53 -4.15
C ASP A 74 -7.19 8.32 -2.85
N LEU A 75 -7.06 7.68 -1.69
CA LEU A 75 -7.24 8.27 -0.37
C LEU A 75 -8.68 8.73 -0.09
N VAL A 76 -9.62 8.33 -0.93
CA VAL A 76 -11.03 8.71 -0.84
C VAL A 76 -11.92 7.48 -0.78
N ASN A 77 -11.73 6.53 -1.69
CA ASN A 77 -12.56 5.34 -1.81
C ASN A 77 -11.95 4.16 -1.08
N ASP A 78 -12.81 3.31 -0.51
CA ASP A 78 -12.37 2.12 0.22
C ASP A 78 -11.75 1.11 -0.73
N ILE A 79 -10.62 0.53 -0.33
CA ILE A 79 -9.94 -0.53 -1.08
C ILE A 79 -10.59 -1.86 -0.72
N ASP A 80 -10.91 -2.65 -1.74
CA ASP A 80 -11.50 -3.98 -1.56
C ASP A 80 -10.67 -5.10 -2.18
N MET A 81 -9.68 -4.80 -3.02
CA MET A 81 -8.76 -5.80 -3.58
C MET A 81 -7.36 -5.20 -3.73
N VAL A 82 -6.35 -6.05 -3.56
CA VAL A 82 -4.93 -5.68 -3.68
C VAL A 82 -4.22 -6.73 -4.51
N GLU A 83 -3.36 -6.29 -5.44
CA GLU A 83 -2.42 -7.17 -6.12
C GLU A 83 -1.01 -6.69 -5.84
N ILE A 84 -0.13 -7.61 -5.43
CA ILE A 84 1.27 -7.31 -5.14
C ILE A 84 2.13 -8.34 -5.87
N TYR A 85 3.15 -7.87 -6.58
CA TYR A 85 4.09 -8.71 -7.29
C TYR A 85 5.52 -8.39 -6.84
N TYR A 86 6.20 -9.40 -6.31
CA TYR A 86 7.59 -9.29 -5.89
C TYR A 86 8.51 -9.87 -6.97
N THR A 87 9.57 -9.12 -7.30
CA THR A 87 10.61 -9.58 -8.22
C THR A 87 11.90 -9.73 -7.44
N THR A 88 12.50 -10.93 -7.50
CA THR A 88 13.81 -11.19 -6.86
C THR A 88 14.90 -10.36 -7.55
N PRO A 89 15.97 -10.06 -6.83
CA PRO A 89 17.08 -9.30 -7.40
C PRO A 89 17.82 -10.08 -8.49
#